data_b0e2a67a65ffc8760f3d73eee5063260
#
_entry.id   b0e2a67a65ffc8760f3d73eee5063260
#
_cell.length_a   1.000
_cell.length_b   1.000
_cell.length_c   1.000
_cell.angle_alpha   90.00
_cell.angle_beta   90.00
_cell.angle_gamma   90.00
#
_symmetry.space_group_name_H-M   'P 1'
#
loop_
_entity.id
_entity.type
_entity.pdbx_description
1 polymer ?
#
loop_
_entity_poly.entity_id
_entity_poly.type
_entity_poly.pdbx_seq_one_letter_code
_entity_poly.pdbx_strand_id
1 'polypeptide(L)'
;MLFRGWGESVDEQWPDVATVVDHVGVPHLVVTRHALVREVLTDPVTFRPDNALDAVTPIPVAALRVLAGHRFRLPPTLANNGGASHPEIRGIVADALHPHRVDAQRQWLTGLVRERVAGLAAALDAGRPVDLYAGLAADLPLLVLARLVELPDAPVGAVKDFARAALELFWAPLDADRQLALAAEVGRFHTVLREFAATGGGLAARLREAGHSPDVVVGALFFLLVAGQETTSQFLTLLLHRLANEPAVRAGLRAGTVDADDVVEEGLRLEPPIVTWRRVAAADTTLGEVPVAAGTSVVAWLARAGRDRAVVDAPGEFRPGQPGSRRHLAFGAGPHRCVGAQLARMEAAVVVAEATALLDGVTVVRPPWCPDNLTFRMPDAFVVRRT
;
A
#
# COMPACT_ATOMS: atom_id res chain seq x y z
N MET A 1 -16.42 -15.25 -3.80
CA MET A 1 -15.05 -15.18 -4.40
C MET A 1 -14.47 -13.86 -3.99
N LEU A 2 -13.48 -13.78 -3.13
CA LEU A 2 -13.18 -12.47 -2.82
C LEU A 2 -11.79 -12.14 -2.67
N PHE A 3 -11.03 -12.25 -2.01
CA PHE A 3 -9.87 -11.53 -1.63
C PHE A 3 -8.64 -12.07 -2.38
N ARG A 4 -8.42 -13.34 -2.29
CA ARG A 4 -7.36 -14.05 -3.00
C ARG A 4 -7.57 -14.08 -4.51
N GLY A 5 -8.82 -14.17 -4.93
CA GLY A 5 -9.22 -14.18 -6.33
C GLY A 5 -8.82 -12.93 -7.13
N TRP A 6 -8.62 -11.77 -6.49
CA TRP A 6 -8.20 -10.57 -7.19
C TRP A 6 -6.80 -10.69 -7.81
N GLY A 7 -5.86 -11.33 -7.12
CA GLY A 7 -4.53 -11.57 -7.65
C GLY A 7 -4.47 -12.71 -8.66
N GLU A 8 -5.25 -13.76 -8.43
CA GLU A 8 -5.30 -14.95 -9.29
C GLU A 8 -6.11 -14.71 -10.57
N SER A 9 -7.21 -13.93 -10.48
CA SER A 9 -8.11 -13.62 -11.61
C SER A 9 -7.75 -12.35 -12.38
N VAL A 10 -6.65 -11.68 -12.07
CA VAL A 10 -6.29 -10.39 -12.66
C VAL A 10 -6.09 -10.47 -14.18
N ASP A 11 -5.67 -11.61 -14.70
CA ASP A 11 -5.44 -11.85 -16.13
C ASP A 11 -6.63 -12.50 -16.85
N GLU A 12 -7.69 -12.89 -16.13
CA GLU A 12 -8.92 -13.44 -16.70
C GLU A 12 -9.71 -12.36 -17.47
N GLN A 13 -10.61 -12.81 -18.35
CA GLN A 13 -11.54 -11.89 -19.02
C GLN A 13 -12.65 -11.47 -18.06
N TRP A 14 -12.73 -10.17 -17.81
CA TRP A 14 -13.77 -9.54 -17.01
C TRP A 14 -14.53 -8.51 -17.83
N PRO A 15 -15.84 -8.33 -17.61
CA PRO A 15 -16.55 -7.17 -18.15
C PRO A 15 -15.99 -5.86 -17.56
N ASP A 16 -16.18 -4.76 -18.23
CA ASP A 16 -15.71 -3.43 -17.79
C ASP A 16 -16.25 -3.06 -16.41
N VAL A 17 -17.48 -3.51 -16.12
CA VAL A 17 -18.18 -3.35 -14.84
C VAL A 17 -18.92 -4.66 -14.52
N ALA A 18 -18.76 -5.18 -13.29
CA ALA A 18 -19.39 -6.41 -12.83
C ALA A 18 -19.93 -6.28 -11.41
N THR A 19 -21.03 -6.94 -11.10
CA THR A 19 -21.48 -7.09 -9.70
C THR A 19 -20.86 -8.34 -9.09
N VAL A 20 -20.20 -8.18 -7.95
CA VAL A 20 -19.60 -9.27 -7.17
C VAL A 20 -20.14 -9.22 -5.76
N VAL A 21 -20.55 -10.37 -5.22
CA VAL A 21 -21.02 -10.46 -3.84
C VAL A 21 -19.87 -10.91 -2.95
N ASP A 22 -19.67 -10.21 -1.84
CA ASP A 22 -18.60 -10.51 -0.89
C ASP A 22 -18.92 -11.72 0.03
N HIS A 23 -17.97 -12.08 0.91
CA HIS A 23 -18.06 -13.25 1.80
C HIS A 23 -19.16 -13.11 2.88
N VAL A 24 -19.69 -11.91 3.10
CA VAL A 24 -20.80 -11.65 4.01
C VAL A 24 -22.11 -11.32 3.29
N GLY A 25 -22.14 -11.49 1.95
CA GLY A 25 -23.33 -11.32 1.14
C GLY A 25 -23.60 -9.88 0.66
N VAL A 26 -22.64 -8.98 0.81
CA VAL A 26 -22.79 -7.57 0.34
C VAL A 26 -22.39 -7.46 -1.14
N PRO A 27 -23.25 -6.88 -2.00
CA PRO A 27 -22.90 -6.66 -3.39
C PRO A 27 -21.98 -5.44 -3.55
N HIS A 28 -20.98 -5.60 -4.40
CA HIS A 28 -20.08 -4.53 -4.84
C HIS A 28 -20.10 -4.41 -6.37
N LEU A 29 -20.07 -3.20 -6.87
CA LEU A 29 -19.85 -2.93 -8.29
C LEU A 29 -18.35 -2.84 -8.56
N VAL A 30 -17.79 -3.85 -9.21
CA VAL A 30 -16.36 -3.94 -9.53
C VAL A 30 -16.09 -3.33 -10.89
N VAL A 31 -15.13 -2.42 -10.96
CA VAL A 31 -14.73 -1.70 -12.16
C VAL A 31 -13.32 -2.14 -12.57
N THR A 32 -13.17 -2.58 -13.81
CA THR A 32 -11.95 -3.25 -14.31
C THR A 32 -11.20 -2.44 -15.36
N ARG A 33 -11.91 -1.70 -16.22
CA ARG A 33 -11.34 -0.94 -17.33
C ARG A 33 -10.63 0.32 -16.82
N HIS A 34 -9.40 0.55 -17.28
CA HIS A 34 -8.56 1.67 -16.84
C HIS A 34 -9.29 3.04 -16.88
N ALA A 35 -10.00 3.35 -17.98
CA ALA A 35 -10.70 4.62 -18.13
C ALA A 35 -11.77 4.80 -17.04
N LEU A 36 -12.58 3.77 -16.78
CA LEU A 36 -13.66 3.80 -15.78
C LEU A 36 -13.11 3.79 -14.35
N VAL A 37 -12.04 3.01 -14.07
CA VAL A 37 -11.34 3.06 -12.78
C VAL A 37 -10.82 4.46 -12.52
N ARG A 38 -10.23 5.10 -13.53
CA ARG A 38 -9.74 6.47 -13.42
C ARG A 38 -10.88 7.47 -13.18
N GLU A 39 -12.02 7.33 -13.88
CA GLU A 39 -13.24 8.13 -13.67
C GLU A 39 -13.69 8.06 -12.20
N VAL A 40 -13.90 6.86 -11.66
CA VAL A 40 -14.28 6.64 -10.25
C VAL A 40 -13.31 7.32 -9.28
N LEU A 41 -12.00 7.31 -9.55
CA LEU A 41 -10.99 7.88 -8.68
C LEU A 41 -10.85 9.40 -8.81
N THR A 42 -11.20 9.98 -9.95
CA THR A 42 -11.05 11.42 -10.22
C THR A 42 -12.29 12.25 -9.93
N ASP A 43 -13.44 11.60 -9.72
CA ASP A 43 -14.69 12.25 -9.33
C ASP A 43 -15.10 11.90 -7.88
N PRO A 44 -14.53 12.56 -6.85
CA PRO A 44 -14.87 12.31 -5.46
C PRO A 44 -16.22 12.90 -5.04
N VAL A 45 -16.89 13.62 -5.90
CA VAL A 45 -18.25 14.16 -5.64
C VAL A 45 -19.28 13.07 -5.92
N THR A 46 -19.20 12.42 -7.07
CA THR A 46 -20.07 11.31 -7.46
C THR A 46 -19.68 10.03 -6.75
N PHE A 47 -18.38 9.71 -6.68
CA PHE A 47 -17.85 8.50 -6.06
C PHE A 47 -17.02 8.85 -4.80
N ARG A 48 -17.72 8.97 -3.67
CA ARG A 48 -17.13 9.45 -2.41
C ARG A 48 -16.19 8.42 -1.79
N PRO A 49 -15.14 8.88 -1.09
CA PRO A 49 -14.18 7.99 -0.43
C PRO A 49 -14.64 7.47 0.93
N ASP A 50 -15.84 7.79 1.38
CA ASP A 50 -16.31 7.65 2.76
C ASP A 50 -16.18 6.22 3.29
N ASN A 51 -16.34 5.19 2.42
CA ASN A 51 -16.23 3.77 2.77
C ASN A 51 -14.81 3.20 2.66
N ALA A 52 -13.80 4.03 2.40
CA ALA A 52 -12.43 3.53 2.14
C ALA A 52 -11.81 2.78 3.32
N LEU A 53 -12.16 3.17 4.56
CA LEU A 53 -11.65 2.57 5.80
C LEU A 53 -12.70 1.72 6.54
N ASP A 54 -13.88 1.47 5.96
CA ASP A 54 -14.86 0.60 6.58
C ASP A 54 -14.36 -0.85 6.61
N ALA A 55 -14.60 -1.55 7.71
CA ALA A 55 -14.24 -2.95 7.80
C ALA A 55 -15.07 -3.80 6.81
N VAL A 56 -14.40 -4.65 6.03
CA VAL A 56 -15.07 -5.53 5.05
C VAL A 56 -15.80 -6.69 5.70
N THR A 57 -15.35 -7.11 6.89
CA THR A 57 -16.08 -8.03 7.75
C THR A 57 -16.67 -7.23 8.91
N PRO A 58 -17.98 -7.26 9.16
CA PRO A 58 -18.58 -6.55 10.28
C PRO A 58 -17.88 -6.86 11.60
N ILE A 59 -17.45 -5.83 12.31
CA ILE A 59 -16.70 -6.00 13.56
C ILE A 59 -17.68 -6.40 14.66
N PRO A 60 -17.48 -7.54 15.37
CA PRO A 60 -18.38 -8.01 16.39
C PRO A 60 -18.36 -7.11 17.62
N VAL A 61 -19.48 -7.12 18.39
CA VAL A 61 -19.68 -6.26 19.57
C VAL A 61 -18.53 -6.41 20.59
N ALA A 62 -17.98 -7.62 20.75
CA ALA A 62 -16.86 -7.85 21.66
C ALA A 62 -15.63 -7.05 21.25
N ALA A 63 -15.26 -7.09 19.97
CA ALA A 63 -14.13 -6.33 19.42
C ALA A 63 -14.38 -4.82 19.42
N LEU A 64 -15.62 -4.38 19.14
CA LEU A 64 -16.00 -2.96 19.27
C LEU A 64 -15.86 -2.45 20.70
N ARG A 65 -16.19 -3.27 21.71
CA ARG A 65 -16.00 -2.90 23.14
C ARG A 65 -14.51 -2.75 23.49
N VAL A 66 -13.66 -3.61 22.96
CA VAL A 66 -12.20 -3.48 23.13
C VAL A 66 -11.71 -2.17 22.53
N LEU A 67 -12.06 -1.88 21.28
CA LEU A 67 -11.70 -0.62 20.61
C LEU A 67 -12.23 0.60 21.38
N ALA A 68 -13.48 0.55 21.84
CA ALA A 68 -14.08 1.63 22.64
C ALA A 68 -13.36 1.85 23.98
N GLY A 69 -12.86 0.80 24.63
CA GLY A 69 -12.02 0.89 25.83
C GLY A 69 -10.73 1.70 25.60
N HIS A 70 -10.18 1.65 24.39
CA HIS A 70 -9.03 2.46 23.94
C HIS A 70 -9.45 3.82 23.34
N ARG A 71 -10.73 4.18 23.37
CA ARG A 71 -11.27 5.39 22.74
C ARG A 71 -10.94 5.47 21.25
N PHE A 72 -10.89 4.33 20.59
CA PHE A 72 -10.56 4.23 19.17
C PHE A 72 -11.56 4.98 18.31
N ARG A 73 -11.06 5.88 17.47
CA ARG A 73 -11.81 6.65 16.48
C ARG A 73 -10.97 6.89 15.26
N LEU A 74 -11.56 6.77 14.09
CA LEU A 74 -10.97 7.14 12.80
C LEU A 74 -11.86 8.17 12.10
N PRO A 75 -11.75 9.46 12.46
CA PRO A 75 -12.46 10.51 11.74
C PRO A 75 -11.96 10.60 10.30
N PRO A 76 -12.74 11.23 9.39
CA PRO A 76 -12.27 11.51 8.04
C PRO A 76 -11.00 12.35 8.05
N THR A 77 -9.91 11.85 7.45
CA THR A 77 -8.63 12.56 7.40
C THR A 77 -8.06 12.64 5.96
N LEU A 78 -7.52 11.56 5.45
CA LEU A 78 -6.90 11.49 4.12
C LEU A 78 -7.72 10.62 3.17
N ALA A 79 -7.62 9.29 3.32
CA ALA A 79 -8.18 8.34 2.36
C ALA A 79 -9.70 8.26 2.36
N ASN A 80 -10.34 8.54 3.50
CA ASN A 80 -11.79 8.46 3.72
C ASN A 80 -12.47 9.84 3.89
N ASN A 81 -11.78 10.93 3.51
CA ASN A 81 -12.27 12.28 3.71
C ASN A 81 -12.77 12.90 2.40
N GLY A 82 -14.07 12.87 2.16
CA GLY A 82 -14.73 13.58 1.05
C GLY A 82 -15.13 15.03 1.40
N GLY A 83 -14.78 15.54 2.59
CA GLY A 83 -15.20 16.85 3.08
C GLY A 83 -14.21 17.98 2.80
N ALA A 84 -14.61 19.19 3.19
CA ALA A 84 -13.84 20.43 2.98
C ALA A 84 -12.50 20.47 3.72
N SER A 85 -12.32 19.69 4.79
CA SER A 85 -11.05 19.60 5.54
C SER A 85 -9.96 18.79 4.84
N HIS A 86 -10.30 17.96 3.83
CA HIS A 86 -9.33 17.12 3.13
C HIS A 86 -8.16 17.90 2.52
N PRO A 87 -8.35 18.98 1.75
CA PRO A 87 -7.25 19.70 1.12
C PRO A 87 -6.23 20.26 2.13
N GLU A 88 -6.71 20.77 3.25
CA GLU A 88 -5.86 21.32 4.30
C GLU A 88 -5.00 20.24 4.98
N ILE A 89 -5.65 19.17 5.49
CA ILE A 89 -4.94 18.04 6.12
C ILE A 89 -3.94 17.43 5.13
N ARG A 90 -4.37 17.23 3.88
CA ARG A 90 -3.51 16.71 2.81
C ARG A 90 -2.33 17.64 2.53
N GLY A 91 -2.54 18.96 2.53
CA GLY A 91 -1.48 19.95 2.32
C GLY A 91 -0.38 19.84 3.38
N ILE A 92 -0.75 19.71 4.65
CA ILE A 92 0.19 19.56 5.78
C ILE A 92 1.02 18.27 5.64
N VAL A 93 0.36 17.16 5.27
CA VAL A 93 1.04 15.87 5.05
C VAL A 93 1.94 15.92 3.82
N ALA A 94 1.47 16.50 2.70
CA ALA A 94 2.24 16.64 1.47
C ALA A 94 3.52 17.46 1.68
N ASP A 95 3.47 18.45 2.53
CA ASP A 95 4.61 19.30 2.88
C ASP A 95 5.66 18.51 3.71
N ALA A 96 5.22 17.62 4.61
CA ALA A 96 6.12 16.70 5.29
C ALA A 96 6.81 15.72 4.32
N LEU A 97 6.14 15.34 3.24
CA LEU A 97 6.62 14.44 2.18
C LEU A 97 7.04 15.20 0.91
N HIS A 98 7.40 16.49 1.05
CA HIS A 98 7.80 17.31 -0.10
C HIS A 98 9.00 16.70 -0.83
N PRO A 99 9.06 16.75 -2.18
CA PRO A 99 10.11 16.14 -2.99
C PRO A 99 11.53 16.41 -2.50
N HIS A 100 11.84 17.64 -2.12
CA HIS A 100 13.15 17.99 -1.57
C HIS A 100 13.49 17.26 -0.27
N ARG A 101 12.50 17.09 0.62
CA ARG A 101 12.70 16.35 1.90
C ARG A 101 12.89 14.87 1.64
N VAL A 102 12.16 14.32 0.68
CA VAL A 102 12.28 12.93 0.23
C VAL A 102 13.66 12.69 -0.39
N ASP A 103 14.07 13.53 -1.32
CA ASP A 103 15.36 13.36 -2.01
C ASP A 103 16.56 13.50 -1.05
N ALA A 104 16.44 14.36 -0.03
CA ALA A 104 17.45 14.48 1.02
C ALA A 104 17.69 13.17 1.81
N GLN A 105 16.75 12.22 1.78
CA GLN A 105 16.93 10.90 2.43
C GLN A 105 17.69 9.90 1.54
N ARG A 106 17.80 10.14 0.24
CA ARG A 106 18.35 9.19 -0.73
C ARG A 106 19.74 8.68 -0.36
N GLN A 107 20.67 9.57 -0.03
CA GLN A 107 22.05 9.18 0.29
C GLN A 107 22.12 8.30 1.54
N TRP A 108 21.40 8.68 2.61
CA TRP A 108 21.32 7.88 3.82
C TRP A 108 20.69 6.52 3.57
N LEU A 109 19.57 6.48 2.82
CA LEU A 109 18.87 5.25 2.46
C LEU A 109 19.78 4.33 1.63
N THR A 110 20.50 4.87 0.66
CA THR A 110 21.45 4.11 -0.15
C THR A 110 22.52 3.45 0.73
N GLY A 111 23.08 4.18 1.69
CA GLY A 111 24.05 3.62 2.66
C GLY A 111 23.46 2.47 3.48
N LEU A 112 22.24 2.65 4.00
CA LEU A 112 21.55 1.63 4.78
C LEU A 112 21.23 0.37 3.93
N VAL A 113 20.77 0.54 2.71
CA VAL A 113 20.47 -0.59 1.81
C VAL A 113 21.74 -1.35 1.47
N ARG A 114 22.85 -0.66 1.16
CA ARG A 114 24.17 -1.30 0.89
C ARG A 114 24.67 -2.13 2.08
N GLU A 115 24.57 -1.60 3.27
CA GLU A 115 24.96 -2.33 4.49
C GLU A 115 24.15 -3.62 4.64
N ARG A 116 22.82 -3.55 4.50
CA ARG A 116 21.95 -4.72 4.59
C ARG A 116 22.23 -5.74 3.49
N VAL A 117 22.39 -5.27 2.24
CA VAL A 117 22.72 -6.12 1.09
C VAL A 117 24.06 -6.84 1.32
N ALA A 118 25.08 -6.16 1.85
CA ALA A 118 26.36 -6.79 2.17
C ALA A 118 26.22 -7.89 3.23
N GLY A 119 25.44 -7.65 4.28
CA GLY A 119 25.15 -8.64 5.32
C GLY A 119 24.39 -9.87 4.78
N LEU A 120 23.40 -9.65 3.91
CA LEU A 120 22.64 -10.72 3.26
C LEU A 120 23.52 -11.52 2.29
N ALA A 121 24.37 -10.85 1.51
CA ALA A 121 25.33 -11.49 0.61
C ALA A 121 26.30 -12.38 1.39
N ALA A 122 26.90 -11.88 2.47
CA ALA A 122 27.78 -12.66 3.32
C ALA A 122 27.10 -13.91 3.95
N ALA A 123 25.81 -13.78 4.30
CA ALA A 123 25.05 -14.93 4.80
C ALA A 123 24.80 -15.96 3.70
N LEU A 124 24.45 -15.53 2.48
CA LEU A 124 24.28 -16.40 1.32
C LEU A 124 25.59 -17.10 0.94
N ASP A 125 26.72 -16.38 0.93
CA ASP A 125 28.04 -16.91 0.61
C ASP A 125 28.53 -17.93 1.66
N ALA A 126 28.05 -17.79 2.92
CA ALA A 126 28.23 -18.78 3.97
C ALA A 126 27.25 -19.98 3.88
N GLY A 127 26.49 -20.12 2.78
CA GLY A 127 25.55 -21.21 2.57
C GLY A 127 24.24 -21.10 3.38
N ARG A 128 23.97 -19.97 4.01
CA ARG A 128 22.74 -19.75 4.81
C ARG A 128 21.66 -19.17 3.93
N PRO A 129 20.42 -19.72 3.94
CA PRO A 129 19.28 -19.05 3.30
C PRO A 129 18.98 -17.72 4.02
N VAL A 130 18.51 -16.74 3.26
CA VAL A 130 18.14 -15.41 3.76
C VAL A 130 16.71 -15.06 3.39
N ASP A 131 16.01 -14.36 4.28
CA ASP A 131 14.69 -13.78 4.02
C ASP A 131 14.85 -12.31 3.62
N LEU A 132 14.61 -12.01 2.34
CA LEU A 132 14.70 -10.66 1.77
C LEU A 132 13.57 -9.75 2.25
N TYR A 133 12.42 -10.31 2.65
CA TYR A 133 11.40 -9.52 3.32
C TYR A 133 11.91 -9.01 4.66
N ALA A 134 12.27 -9.91 5.56
CA ALA A 134 12.70 -9.56 6.91
C ALA A 134 14.02 -8.76 6.94
N GLY A 135 14.99 -9.13 6.08
CA GLY A 135 16.32 -8.52 6.09
C GLY A 135 16.43 -7.20 5.32
N LEU A 136 15.51 -6.92 4.41
CA LEU A 136 15.60 -5.73 3.53
C LEU A 136 14.31 -4.93 3.46
N ALA A 137 13.17 -5.55 3.13
CA ALA A 137 11.96 -4.82 2.75
C ALA A 137 11.07 -4.42 3.93
N ALA A 138 11.05 -5.18 5.02
CA ALA A 138 10.01 -5.08 6.04
C ALA A 138 9.97 -3.72 6.76
N ASP A 139 11.08 -3.25 7.27
CA ASP A 139 11.15 -2.06 8.14
C ASP A 139 11.73 -0.82 7.46
N LEU A 140 12.40 -0.99 6.32
CA LEU A 140 13.09 0.10 5.61
C LEU A 140 12.19 1.29 5.31
N PRO A 141 10.95 1.14 4.78
CA PRO A 141 10.05 2.26 4.54
C PRO A 141 9.60 2.97 5.83
N LEU A 142 9.45 2.21 6.93
CA LEU A 142 9.13 2.83 8.23
C LEU A 142 10.27 3.71 8.73
N LEU A 143 11.51 3.28 8.58
CA LEU A 143 12.67 4.07 9.00
C LEU A 143 12.78 5.39 8.21
N VAL A 144 12.50 5.37 6.91
CA VAL A 144 12.49 6.60 6.09
C VAL A 144 11.32 7.51 6.48
N LEU A 145 10.12 6.93 6.62
CA LEU A 145 8.93 7.69 7.01
C LEU A 145 9.11 8.35 8.39
N ALA A 146 9.62 7.60 9.38
CA ALA A 146 9.85 8.12 10.72
C ALA A 146 10.75 9.36 10.73
N ARG A 147 11.80 9.37 9.89
CA ARG A 147 12.68 10.54 9.73
C ARG A 147 11.95 11.73 9.10
N LEU A 148 11.09 11.49 8.10
CA LEU A 148 10.37 12.55 7.38
C LEU A 148 9.29 13.22 8.22
N VAL A 149 8.59 12.44 9.05
CA VAL A 149 7.48 12.97 9.89
C VAL A 149 7.89 13.22 11.33
N GLU A 150 9.17 13.00 11.65
CA GLU A 150 9.77 13.23 12.98
C GLU A 150 9.04 12.40 14.07
N LEU A 151 8.85 11.10 13.78
CA LEU A 151 8.33 10.18 14.79
C LEU A 151 9.41 9.95 15.86
N PRO A 152 9.03 9.84 17.14
CA PRO A 152 9.96 9.44 18.19
C PRO A 152 10.46 8.01 17.95
N ASP A 153 11.47 7.58 18.73
CA ASP A 153 12.02 6.23 18.73
C ASP A 153 10.96 5.19 19.16
N ALA A 154 9.90 5.06 18.35
CA ALA A 154 8.93 3.99 18.54
C ALA A 154 9.57 2.65 18.16
N PRO A 155 9.36 1.59 18.96
CA PRO A 155 9.85 0.27 18.59
C PRO A 155 9.33 -0.14 17.20
N VAL A 156 10.20 -0.28 16.22
CA VAL A 156 9.85 -0.61 14.83
C VAL A 156 8.91 -1.80 14.79
N GLY A 157 9.17 -2.86 15.58
CA GLY A 157 8.30 -4.04 15.67
C GLY A 157 6.87 -3.69 16.06
N ALA A 158 6.66 -2.86 17.08
CA ALA A 158 5.31 -2.49 17.53
C ALA A 158 4.52 -1.72 16.47
N VAL A 159 5.19 -0.82 15.70
CA VAL A 159 4.53 -0.11 14.59
C VAL A 159 4.18 -1.07 13.46
N LYS A 160 5.06 -2.03 13.15
CA LYS A 160 4.83 -3.05 12.12
C LYS A 160 3.66 -3.96 12.50
N ASP A 161 3.65 -4.48 13.73
CA ASP A 161 2.58 -5.36 14.23
C ASP A 161 1.23 -4.65 14.19
N PHE A 162 1.18 -3.42 14.69
CA PHE A 162 0.00 -2.57 14.62
C PHE A 162 -0.49 -2.33 13.17
N ALA A 163 0.41 -1.95 12.28
CA ALA A 163 0.03 -1.63 10.90
C ALA A 163 -0.51 -2.88 10.18
N ARG A 164 0.12 -4.03 10.33
CA ARG A 164 -0.36 -5.30 9.78
C ARG A 164 -1.70 -5.71 10.40
N ALA A 165 -1.84 -5.57 11.73
CA ALA A 165 -3.10 -5.85 12.41
C ALA A 165 -4.24 -4.94 11.91
N ALA A 166 -3.97 -3.66 11.65
CA ALA A 166 -4.95 -2.74 11.09
C ALA A 166 -5.35 -3.12 9.65
N LEU A 167 -4.37 -3.46 8.78
CA LEU A 167 -4.65 -3.91 7.43
C LEU A 167 -5.48 -5.18 7.39
N GLU A 168 -5.27 -6.10 8.31
CA GLU A 168 -6.04 -7.32 8.42
C GLU A 168 -7.45 -7.03 8.96
N LEU A 169 -7.58 -6.27 10.07
CA LEU A 169 -8.85 -5.97 10.72
C LEU A 169 -9.86 -5.26 9.79
N PHE A 170 -9.37 -4.33 8.96
CA PHE A 170 -10.26 -3.52 8.12
C PHE A 170 -10.47 -4.10 6.72
N TRP A 171 -9.58 -4.93 6.19
CA TRP A 171 -9.67 -5.35 4.78
C TRP A 171 -9.61 -6.86 4.54
N ALA A 172 -9.49 -7.68 5.59
CA ALA A 172 -9.50 -9.14 5.45
C ALA A 172 -10.84 -9.78 5.82
N PRO A 173 -11.17 -10.96 5.23
CA PRO A 173 -12.28 -11.78 5.66
C PRO A 173 -11.88 -12.51 6.96
N LEU A 174 -12.52 -12.18 8.06
CA LEU A 174 -12.10 -12.62 9.40
C LEU A 174 -13.24 -13.30 10.16
N ASP A 175 -12.88 -14.28 11.00
CA ASP A 175 -13.74 -14.75 12.07
C ASP A 175 -13.73 -13.80 13.30
N ALA A 176 -14.67 -14.01 14.22
CA ALA A 176 -14.85 -13.13 15.38
C ALA A 176 -13.67 -13.18 16.37
N ASP A 177 -13.02 -14.33 16.53
CA ASP A 177 -11.90 -14.50 17.46
C ASP A 177 -10.66 -13.77 16.94
N ARG A 178 -10.39 -13.88 15.63
CA ARG A 178 -9.32 -13.13 15.00
C ARG A 178 -9.57 -11.62 15.06
N GLN A 179 -10.79 -11.16 14.77
CA GLN A 179 -11.14 -9.73 14.90
C GLN A 179 -10.95 -9.22 16.33
N LEU A 180 -11.29 -10.02 17.36
CA LEU A 180 -11.09 -9.64 18.76
C LEU A 180 -9.59 -9.47 19.09
N ALA A 181 -8.75 -10.41 18.64
CA ALA A 181 -7.30 -10.33 18.84
C ALA A 181 -6.70 -9.09 18.17
N LEU A 182 -7.06 -8.84 16.91
CA LEU A 182 -6.60 -7.68 16.15
C LEU A 182 -7.09 -6.35 16.72
N ALA A 183 -8.35 -6.29 17.20
CA ALA A 183 -8.91 -5.11 17.86
C ALA A 183 -8.11 -4.75 19.13
N ALA A 184 -7.64 -5.74 19.89
CA ALA A 184 -6.80 -5.50 21.04
C ALA A 184 -5.43 -4.90 20.65
N GLU A 185 -4.82 -5.41 19.59
CA GLU A 185 -3.54 -4.89 19.08
C GLU A 185 -3.68 -3.44 18.57
N VAL A 186 -4.65 -3.22 17.69
CA VAL A 186 -4.95 -1.91 17.12
C VAL A 186 -5.32 -0.89 18.21
N GLY A 187 -6.12 -1.31 19.20
CA GLY A 187 -6.52 -0.46 20.31
C GLY A 187 -5.35 -0.04 21.20
N ARG A 188 -4.45 -0.98 21.55
CA ARG A 188 -3.24 -0.66 22.33
C ARG A 188 -2.39 0.39 21.66
N PHE A 189 -2.08 0.18 20.38
CA PHE A 189 -1.23 1.13 19.65
C PHE A 189 -1.93 2.48 19.41
N HIS A 190 -3.24 2.49 19.21
CA HIS A 190 -4.01 3.73 19.14
C HIS A 190 -3.87 4.58 20.41
N THR A 191 -3.76 3.97 21.59
CA THR A 191 -3.47 4.69 22.84
C THR A 191 -2.10 5.38 22.78
N VAL A 192 -1.07 4.70 22.29
CA VAL A 192 0.28 5.28 22.07
C VAL A 192 0.22 6.45 21.08
N LEU A 193 -0.53 6.29 19.98
CA LEU A 193 -0.71 7.38 19.01
C LEU A 193 -1.40 8.61 19.62
N ARG A 194 -2.36 8.43 20.52
CA ARG A 194 -3.02 9.54 21.19
C ARG A 194 -2.04 10.33 22.07
N GLU A 195 -1.16 9.68 22.79
CA GLU A 195 -0.13 10.31 23.60
C GLU A 195 0.83 11.09 22.71
N PHE A 196 1.30 10.47 21.64
CA PHE A 196 2.16 11.16 20.66
C PHE A 196 1.45 12.31 19.95
N ALA A 197 0.19 12.16 19.57
CA ALA A 197 -0.61 13.22 18.95
C ALA A 197 -0.76 14.43 19.87
N ALA A 198 -0.78 14.22 21.18
CA ALA A 198 -0.91 15.31 22.16
C ALA A 198 0.39 16.11 22.37
N THR A 199 1.54 15.44 22.39
CA THR A 199 2.82 16.03 22.82
C THR A 199 3.95 15.98 21.78
N GLY A 200 3.81 15.11 20.74
CA GLY A 200 4.83 14.91 19.73
C GLY A 200 5.11 16.13 18.87
N GLY A 201 6.33 16.17 18.31
CA GLY A 201 6.80 17.16 17.36
C GLY A 201 6.39 16.86 15.91
N GLY A 202 7.11 17.43 14.97
CA GLY A 202 7.01 17.14 13.54
C GLY A 202 5.60 17.30 12.97
N LEU A 203 5.12 16.30 12.28
CA LEU A 203 3.79 16.30 11.64
C LEU A 203 2.66 16.48 12.67
N ALA A 204 2.77 15.85 13.85
CA ALA A 204 1.76 15.99 14.90
C ALA A 204 1.62 17.43 15.39
N ALA A 205 2.74 18.12 15.62
CA ALA A 205 2.74 19.52 16.02
C ALA A 205 2.10 20.41 14.96
N ARG A 206 2.46 20.23 13.69
CA ARG A 206 1.92 21.00 12.56
C ARG A 206 0.41 20.87 12.40
N LEU A 207 -0.12 19.65 12.58
CA LEU A 207 -1.57 19.44 12.55
C LEU A 207 -2.28 20.12 13.74
N ARG A 208 -1.69 20.09 14.94
CA ARG A 208 -2.23 20.81 16.10
C ARG A 208 -2.19 22.33 15.92
N GLU A 209 -1.09 22.86 15.40
CA GLU A 209 -0.91 24.30 15.12
C GLU A 209 -1.90 24.81 14.07
N ALA A 210 -2.29 23.95 13.12
CA ALA A 210 -3.38 24.23 12.17
C ALA A 210 -4.79 24.15 12.80
N GLY A 211 -4.89 23.88 14.10
CA GLY A 211 -6.18 23.84 14.83
C GLY A 211 -6.96 22.55 14.71
N HIS A 212 -6.38 21.47 14.16
CA HIS A 212 -7.04 20.19 14.08
C HIS A 212 -7.23 19.53 15.45
N SER A 213 -8.39 18.89 15.64
CA SER A 213 -8.70 18.18 16.89
C SER A 213 -7.73 17.03 17.15
N PRO A 214 -7.52 16.61 18.41
CA PRO A 214 -6.68 15.46 18.73
C PRO A 214 -7.06 14.20 17.98
N ASP A 215 -8.36 13.92 17.78
CA ASP A 215 -8.82 12.75 17.04
C ASP A 215 -8.43 12.80 15.54
N VAL A 216 -8.45 13.98 14.92
CA VAL A 216 -7.97 14.19 13.54
C VAL A 216 -6.47 13.97 13.44
N VAL A 217 -5.69 14.49 14.40
CA VAL A 217 -4.23 14.25 14.43
C VAL A 217 -3.91 12.78 14.55
N VAL A 218 -4.58 12.08 15.48
CA VAL A 218 -4.43 10.61 15.65
C VAL A 218 -4.82 9.86 14.37
N GLY A 219 -5.96 10.21 13.76
CA GLY A 219 -6.43 9.56 12.53
C GLY A 219 -5.48 9.76 11.35
N ALA A 220 -4.89 10.95 11.20
CA ALA A 220 -3.90 11.23 10.16
C ALA A 220 -2.61 10.42 10.38
N LEU A 221 -2.11 10.37 11.61
CA LEU A 221 -0.93 9.57 11.98
C LEU A 221 -1.19 8.07 11.83
N PHE A 222 -2.35 7.59 12.28
CA PHE A 222 -2.79 6.20 12.12
C PHE A 222 -2.71 5.77 10.66
N PHE A 223 -3.40 6.52 9.79
CA PHE A 223 -3.44 6.19 8.37
C PHE A 223 -2.06 6.29 7.72
N LEU A 224 -1.26 7.30 8.07
CA LEU A 224 0.08 7.46 7.53
C LEU A 224 1.02 6.31 7.92
N LEU A 225 0.95 5.84 9.18
CA LEU A 225 1.77 4.71 9.64
C LEU A 225 1.33 3.38 9.02
N VAL A 226 0.05 3.20 8.73
CA VAL A 226 -0.44 2.01 8.02
C VAL A 226 -0.09 2.08 6.53
N ALA A 227 -0.50 3.14 5.85
CA ALA A 227 -0.39 3.25 4.40
C ALA A 227 1.01 3.65 3.91
N GLY A 228 1.77 4.41 4.71
CA GLY A 228 3.02 5.02 4.27
C GLY A 228 4.25 4.10 4.38
N GLN A 229 4.13 2.95 5.02
CA GLN A 229 5.27 2.03 5.15
C GLN A 229 4.93 0.57 4.75
N GLU A 230 3.74 0.05 5.12
CA GLU A 230 3.37 -1.32 4.77
C GLU A 230 3.27 -1.52 3.26
N THR A 231 2.65 -0.58 2.53
CA THR A 231 2.49 -0.69 1.09
C THR A 231 3.83 -0.73 0.35
N THR A 232 4.80 0.10 0.74
CA THR A 232 6.13 0.08 0.13
C THR A 232 6.90 -1.19 0.50
N SER A 233 6.81 -1.65 1.76
CA SER A 233 7.39 -2.93 2.20
C SER A 233 6.84 -4.12 1.38
N GLN A 234 5.53 -4.15 1.18
CA GLN A 234 4.85 -5.16 0.37
C GLN A 234 5.31 -5.09 -1.10
N PHE A 235 5.34 -3.88 -1.66
CA PHE A 235 5.79 -3.66 -3.04
C PHE A 235 7.25 -4.09 -3.25
N LEU A 236 8.16 -3.70 -2.38
CA LEU A 236 9.58 -4.09 -2.46
C LEU A 236 9.74 -5.62 -2.46
N THR A 237 9.00 -6.32 -1.62
CA THR A 237 9.05 -7.78 -1.55
C THR A 237 8.57 -8.43 -2.85
N LEU A 238 7.44 -7.95 -3.40
CA LEU A 238 6.87 -8.46 -4.65
C LEU A 238 7.76 -8.12 -5.85
N LEU A 239 8.33 -6.91 -5.89
CA LEU A 239 9.25 -6.49 -6.94
C LEU A 239 10.56 -7.28 -6.94
N LEU A 240 11.16 -7.52 -5.77
CA LEU A 240 12.35 -8.36 -5.65
C LEU A 240 12.07 -9.80 -6.07
N HIS A 241 10.91 -10.34 -5.71
CA HIS A 241 10.49 -11.67 -6.19
C HIS A 241 10.30 -11.70 -7.71
N ARG A 242 9.67 -10.66 -8.30
CA ARG A 242 9.57 -10.53 -9.75
C ARG A 242 10.95 -10.51 -10.38
N LEU A 243 11.86 -9.67 -9.90
CA LEU A 243 13.22 -9.56 -10.42
C LEU A 243 14.01 -10.86 -10.28
N ALA A 244 13.79 -11.68 -9.26
CA ALA A 244 14.42 -12.99 -9.14
C ALA A 244 14.07 -13.90 -10.34
N ASN A 245 12.90 -13.72 -10.95
CA ASN A 245 12.41 -14.49 -12.09
C ASN A 245 12.65 -13.79 -13.45
N GLU A 246 13.34 -12.64 -13.47
CA GLU A 246 13.57 -11.81 -14.67
C GLU A 246 15.09 -11.62 -14.94
N PRO A 247 15.83 -12.68 -15.32
CA PRO A 247 17.28 -12.60 -15.46
C PRO A 247 17.73 -11.62 -16.55
N ALA A 248 16.96 -11.44 -17.62
CA ALA A 248 17.26 -10.49 -18.69
C ALA A 248 17.17 -9.03 -18.19
N VAL A 249 16.15 -8.72 -17.36
CA VAL A 249 16.01 -7.38 -16.76
C VAL A 249 17.16 -7.10 -15.79
N ARG A 250 17.54 -8.08 -14.94
CA ARG A 250 18.71 -7.94 -14.05
C ARG A 250 20.01 -7.72 -14.84
N ALA A 251 20.20 -8.44 -15.94
CA ALA A 251 21.37 -8.22 -16.81
C ALA A 251 21.35 -6.81 -17.42
N GLY A 252 20.19 -6.33 -17.87
CA GLY A 252 20.01 -4.97 -18.40
C GLY A 252 20.31 -3.88 -17.38
N LEU A 253 19.85 -4.04 -16.14
CA LEU A 253 20.16 -3.12 -15.03
C LEU A 253 21.69 -3.01 -14.79
N ARG A 254 22.39 -4.15 -14.75
CA ARG A 254 23.87 -4.16 -14.59
C ARG A 254 24.60 -3.53 -15.77
N ALA A 255 24.11 -3.74 -16.98
CA ALA A 255 24.68 -3.18 -18.20
C ALA A 255 24.31 -1.69 -18.41
N GLY A 256 23.42 -1.12 -17.58
CA GLY A 256 22.91 0.23 -17.76
C GLY A 256 21.98 0.41 -18.97
N THR A 257 21.46 -0.68 -19.54
CA THR A 257 20.52 -0.66 -20.67
C THR A 257 19.05 -0.67 -20.23
N VAL A 258 18.79 -0.95 -18.96
CA VAL A 258 17.49 -0.85 -18.30
C VAL A 258 17.63 0.10 -17.12
N ASP A 259 16.72 1.04 -16.99
CA ASP A 259 16.68 2.02 -15.90
C ASP A 259 15.92 1.47 -14.68
N ALA A 260 16.43 1.75 -13.48
CA ALA A 260 15.79 1.33 -12.24
C ALA A 260 14.39 1.96 -12.04
N ASP A 261 14.21 3.21 -12.47
CA ASP A 261 12.92 3.88 -12.40
C ASP A 261 11.89 3.22 -13.32
N ASP A 262 12.29 2.76 -14.50
CA ASP A 262 11.42 2.02 -15.42
C ASP A 262 11.06 0.63 -14.85
N VAL A 263 11.97 -0.02 -14.14
CA VAL A 263 11.69 -1.27 -13.40
C VAL A 263 10.65 -1.02 -12.31
N VAL A 264 10.78 0.07 -11.58
CA VAL A 264 9.82 0.44 -10.52
C VAL A 264 8.43 0.73 -11.09
N GLU A 265 8.32 1.51 -12.17
CA GLU A 265 7.03 1.83 -12.79
C GLU A 265 6.33 0.57 -13.34
N GLU A 266 7.09 -0.32 -13.97
CA GLU A 266 6.57 -1.57 -14.49
C GLU A 266 6.19 -2.53 -13.36
N GLY A 267 6.98 -2.55 -12.29
CA GLY A 267 6.65 -3.26 -11.05
C GLY A 267 5.36 -2.77 -10.43
N LEU A 268 5.18 -1.45 -10.29
CA LEU A 268 3.93 -0.86 -9.78
C LEU A 268 2.73 -1.19 -10.66
N ARG A 269 2.91 -1.31 -11.95
CA ARG A 269 1.86 -1.69 -12.89
C ARG A 269 1.41 -3.14 -12.69
N LEU A 270 2.33 -4.07 -12.57
CA LEU A 270 2.06 -5.52 -12.51
C LEU A 270 1.86 -6.07 -11.10
N GLU A 271 2.60 -5.52 -10.13
CA GLU A 271 2.64 -5.98 -8.75
C GLU A 271 2.23 -4.86 -7.76
N PRO A 272 1.13 -4.11 -8.01
CA PRO A 272 0.74 -3.06 -7.08
C PRO A 272 0.45 -3.69 -5.71
N PRO A 273 0.92 -3.09 -4.62
CA PRO A 273 0.64 -3.58 -3.26
C PRO A 273 -0.83 -3.36 -2.86
N ILE A 274 -1.47 -2.36 -3.46
CA ILE A 274 -2.90 -2.09 -3.35
C ILE A 274 -3.55 -2.56 -4.65
N VAL A 275 -4.35 -3.63 -4.58
CA VAL A 275 -4.99 -4.22 -5.76
C VAL A 275 -6.34 -3.61 -6.09
N THR A 276 -7.09 -3.18 -5.06
CA THR A 276 -8.41 -2.53 -5.22
C THR A 276 -8.52 -1.31 -4.32
N TRP A 277 -9.46 -0.41 -4.64
CA TRP A 277 -9.82 0.69 -3.76
C TRP A 277 -11.31 0.97 -3.81
N ARG A 278 -11.92 1.26 -2.64
CA ARG A 278 -13.37 1.43 -2.54
C ARG A 278 -13.80 2.89 -2.67
N ARG A 279 -15.02 3.05 -3.20
CA ARG A 279 -15.81 4.29 -3.23
C ARG A 279 -17.27 3.97 -2.98
N VAL A 280 -18.07 4.98 -2.70
CA VAL A 280 -19.53 4.87 -2.60
C VAL A 280 -20.17 5.91 -3.51
N ALA A 281 -21.19 5.49 -4.29
CA ALA A 281 -21.96 6.41 -5.12
C ALA A 281 -22.79 7.35 -4.22
N ALA A 282 -22.62 8.67 -4.39
CA ALA A 282 -23.31 9.68 -3.58
C ALA A 282 -24.78 9.86 -3.97
N ALA A 283 -25.11 9.60 -5.23
CA ALA A 283 -26.43 9.71 -5.83
C ALA A 283 -26.55 8.69 -6.96
N ASP A 284 -27.77 8.53 -7.50
CA ASP A 284 -27.99 7.75 -8.71
C ASP A 284 -27.15 8.33 -9.86
N THR A 285 -26.41 7.47 -10.55
CA THR A 285 -25.50 7.85 -11.64
C THR A 285 -25.35 6.71 -12.63
N THR A 286 -24.43 6.86 -13.58
CA THR A 286 -24.00 5.79 -14.50
C THR A 286 -22.49 5.64 -14.46
N LEU A 287 -22.00 4.44 -14.72
CA LEU A 287 -20.59 4.16 -14.92
C LEU A 287 -20.42 3.39 -16.23
N GLY A 288 -19.91 4.08 -17.25
CA GLY A 288 -20.11 3.64 -18.63
C GLY A 288 -21.61 3.59 -18.96
N GLU A 289 -22.12 2.42 -19.38
CA GLU A 289 -23.54 2.19 -19.66
C GLU A 289 -24.32 1.57 -18.50
N VAL A 290 -23.64 1.29 -17.35
CA VAL A 290 -24.25 0.61 -16.22
C VAL A 290 -24.86 1.62 -15.26
N PRO A 291 -26.17 1.54 -14.92
CA PRO A 291 -26.77 2.37 -13.91
C PRO A 291 -26.25 1.99 -12.51
N VAL A 292 -25.95 3.00 -11.70
CA VAL A 292 -25.42 2.87 -10.34
C VAL A 292 -26.32 3.63 -9.39
N ALA A 293 -26.98 2.92 -8.50
CA ALA A 293 -27.85 3.54 -7.48
C ALA A 293 -27.01 4.22 -6.38
N ALA A 294 -27.59 5.25 -5.78
CA ALA A 294 -27.03 5.89 -4.58
C ALA A 294 -26.73 4.85 -3.49
N GLY A 295 -25.61 5.01 -2.81
CA GLY A 295 -25.15 4.09 -1.75
C GLY A 295 -24.45 2.83 -2.27
N THR A 296 -24.38 2.58 -3.58
CA THR A 296 -23.66 1.45 -4.15
C THR A 296 -22.18 1.52 -3.81
N SER A 297 -21.64 0.43 -3.22
CA SER A 297 -20.19 0.26 -3.02
C SER A 297 -19.51 -0.06 -4.35
N VAL A 298 -18.60 0.80 -4.78
CA VAL A 298 -17.82 0.66 -6.02
C VAL A 298 -16.40 0.26 -5.67
N VAL A 299 -15.91 -0.83 -6.27
CA VAL A 299 -14.54 -1.34 -6.11
C VAL A 299 -13.76 -1.05 -7.39
N ALA A 300 -12.86 -0.09 -7.34
CA ALA A 300 -11.92 0.23 -8.39
C ALA A 300 -10.78 -0.81 -8.39
N TRP A 301 -10.67 -1.67 -9.43
CA TRP A 301 -9.66 -2.72 -9.48
C TRP A 301 -8.38 -2.21 -10.14
N LEU A 302 -7.48 -1.66 -9.32
CA LEU A 302 -6.26 -0.99 -9.75
C LEU A 302 -5.28 -1.93 -10.47
N ALA A 303 -5.11 -3.14 -9.94
CA ALA A 303 -4.22 -4.14 -10.53
C ALA A 303 -4.70 -4.57 -11.92
N ARG A 304 -6.01 -4.70 -12.11
CA ARG A 304 -6.60 -5.05 -13.42
C ARG A 304 -6.51 -3.88 -14.41
N ALA A 305 -6.76 -2.66 -13.94
CA ALA A 305 -6.59 -1.46 -14.75
C ALA A 305 -5.15 -1.29 -15.27
N GLY A 306 -4.15 -1.72 -14.49
CA GLY A 306 -2.74 -1.75 -14.92
C GLY A 306 -2.46 -2.73 -16.07
N ARG A 307 -3.37 -3.66 -16.37
CA ARG A 307 -3.29 -4.64 -17.45
C ARG A 307 -4.25 -4.36 -18.61
N ASP A 308 -4.79 -3.16 -18.69
CA ASP A 308 -5.69 -2.77 -19.78
C ASP A 308 -4.91 -2.58 -21.09
N ARG A 309 -5.30 -3.33 -22.14
CA ARG A 309 -4.71 -3.23 -23.48
C ARG A 309 -4.89 -1.87 -24.14
N ALA A 310 -5.84 -1.06 -23.67
CA ALA A 310 -5.97 0.33 -24.11
C ALA A 310 -4.86 1.25 -23.58
N VAL A 311 -4.04 0.75 -22.65
CA VAL A 311 -2.98 1.53 -21.97
C VAL A 311 -1.58 0.99 -22.29
N VAL A 312 -1.41 -0.33 -22.36
CA VAL A 312 -0.13 -1.00 -22.60
C VAL A 312 -0.25 -2.10 -23.65
N ASP A 313 0.76 -2.28 -24.47
CA ASP A 313 0.75 -3.26 -25.56
C ASP A 313 0.92 -4.70 -25.05
N ALA A 314 1.79 -4.90 -24.06
CA ALA A 314 2.07 -6.20 -23.46
C ALA A 314 1.62 -6.28 -21.99
N PRO A 315 0.30 -6.36 -21.73
CA PRO A 315 -0.27 -6.15 -20.40
C PRO A 315 0.17 -7.16 -19.34
N GLY A 316 0.45 -8.42 -19.72
CA GLY A 316 0.89 -9.48 -18.80
C GLY A 316 2.41 -9.61 -18.68
N GLU A 317 3.20 -8.94 -19.54
CA GLU A 317 4.65 -9.08 -19.58
C GLU A 317 5.33 -8.00 -18.71
N PHE A 318 6.45 -8.38 -18.09
CA PHE A 318 7.28 -7.43 -17.34
C PHE A 318 8.32 -6.80 -18.30
N ARG A 319 7.96 -5.65 -18.86
CA ARG A 319 8.77 -4.90 -19.84
C ARG A 319 9.08 -3.49 -19.33
N PRO A 320 10.13 -3.30 -18.52
CA PRO A 320 10.53 -1.96 -18.08
C PRO A 320 10.74 -1.00 -19.27
N GLY A 321 10.17 0.19 -19.17
CA GLY A 321 10.25 1.22 -20.20
C GLY A 321 9.25 1.08 -21.36
N GLN A 322 8.33 0.09 -21.37
CA GLN A 322 7.31 0.02 -22.41
C GLN A 322 6.37 1.24 -22.38
N PRO A 323 5.89 1.71 -23.54
CA PRO A 323 4.91 2.79 -23.59
C PRO A 323 3.66 2.45 -22.75
N GLY A 324 3.21 3.41 -21.95
CA GLY A 324 2.03 3.26 -21.10
C GLY A 324 2.28 2.74 -19.67
N SER A 325 3.45 2.17 -19.34
CA SER A 325 3.76 1.69 -17.98
C SER A 325 3.46 2.73 -16.91
N ARG A 326 3.89 3.97 -17.12
CA ARG A 326 3.71 5.09 -16.18
C ARG A 326 2.25 5.58 -16.03
N ARG A 327 1.31 5.02 -16.81
CA ARG A 327 -0.12 5.31 -16.72
C ARG A 327 -0.84 4.42 -15.72
N HIS A 328 -0.16 3.52 -15.04
CA HIS A 328 -0.75 2.66 -14.02
C HIS A 328 -1.46 3.46 -12.91
N LEU A 329 -2.45 2.84 -12.27
CA LEU A 329 -3.23 3.46 -11.20
C LEU A 329 -2.85 2.96 -9.80
N ALA A 330 -1.66 2.39 -9.61
CA ALA A 330 -1.20 1.89 -8.31
C ALA A 330 -1.17 2.96 -7.21
N PHE A 331 -1.00 4.23 -7.57
CA PHE A 331 -1.08 5.37 -6.66
C PHE A 331 -2.44 6.06 -6.65
N GLY A 332 -3.45 5.46 -7.28
CA GLY A 332 -4.74 6.11 -7.50
C GLY A 332 -4.67 7.30 -8.46
N ALA A 333 -5.75 8.08 -8.49
CA ALA A 333 -5.87 9.29 -9.31
C ALA A 333 -6.70 10.37 -8.59
N GLY A 334 -6.71 11.60 -9.13
CA GLY A 334 -7.52 12.71 -8.62
C GLY A 334 -7.07 13.25 -7.26
N PRO A 335 -7.99 13.88 -6.51
CA PRO A 335 -7.67 14.54 -5.23
C PRO A 335 -7.11 13.59 -4.17
N HIS A 336 -7.45 12.31 -4.22
CA HIS A 336 -6.97 11.27 -3.30
C HIS A 336 -5.77 10.47 -3.84
N ARG A 337 -5.11 10.94 -4.90
CA ARG A 337 -3.87 10.30 -5.37
C ARG A 337 -2.84 10.24 -4.26
N CYS A 338 -2.10 9.12 -4.15
CA CYS A 338 -1.12 8.89 -3.10
C CYS A 338 -0.18 10.09 -2.91
N VAL A 339 -0.13 10.62 -1.70
CA VAL A 339 0.74 11.74 -1.33
C VAL A 339 2.20 11.31 -1.23
N GLY A 340 2.46 10.03 -0.87
CA GLY A 340 3.79 9.43 -0.75
C GLY A 340 4.34 8.80 -2.04
N ALA A 341 3.71 9.05 -3.20
CA ALA A 341 4.09 8.38 -4.45
C ALA A 341 5.56 8.59 -4.84
N GLN A 342 6.13 9.76 -4.57
CA GLN A 342 7.54 10.04 -4.85
C GLN A 342 8.46 9.35 -3.84
N LEU A 343 8.06 9.29 -2.58
CA LEU A 343 8.79 8.57 -1.53
C LEU A 343 8.91 7.09 -1.90
N ALA A 344 7.78 6.42 -2.19
CA ALA A 344 7.77 5.02 -2.56
C ALA A 344 8.62 4.71 -3.81
N ARG A 345 8.59 5.59 -4.82
CA ARG A 345 9.44 5.47 -6.01
C ARG A 345 10.93 5.58 -5.68
N MET A 346 11.29 6.57 -4.89
CA MET A 346 12.68 6.79 -4.47
C MET A 346 13.22 5.59 -3.70
N GLU A 347 12.44 5.08 -2.73
CA GLU A 347 12.80 3.89 -1.95
C GLU A 347 12.97 2.66 -2.82
N ALA A 348 12.02 2.42 -3.73
CA ALA A 348 12.07 1.28 -4.63
C ALA A 348 13.24 1.37 -5.63
N ALA A 349 13.51 2.55 -6.20
CA ALA A 349 14.63 2.74 -7.12
C ALA A 349 15.98 2.49 -6.43
N VAL A 350 16.16 2.95 -5.18
CA VAL A 350 17.35 2.67 -4.40
C VAL A 350 17.51 1.16 -4.13
N VAL A 351 16.43 0.47 -3.73
CA VAL A 351 16.48 -0.98 -3.49
C VAL A 351 16.77 -1.75 -4.78
N VAL A 352 16.14 -1.39 -5.90
CA VAL A 352 16.43 -2.02 -7.21
C VAL A 352 17.89 -1.84 -7.59
N ALA A 353 18.41 -0.62 -7.47
CA ALA A 353 19.79 -0.35 -7.85
C ALA A 353 20.82 -1.12 -7.01
N GLU A 354 20.60 -1.22 -5.71
CA GLU A 354 21.58 -1.76 -4.78
C GLU A 354 21.41 -3.28 -4.50
N ALA A 355 20.17 -3.82 -4.59
CA ALA A 355 19.89 -5.20 -4.19
C ALA A 355 19.77 -6.16 -5.38
N THR A 356 19.65 -5.69 -6.63
CA THR A 356 19.43 -6.59 -7.78
C THR A 356 20.54 -7.61 -7.96
N ALA A 357 21.79 -7.24 -7.73
CA ALA A 357 22.94 -8.15 -7.85
C ALA A 357 22.88 -9.32 -6.81
N LEU A 358 22.19 -9.12 -5.67
CA LEU A 358 21.98 -10.16 -4.67
C LEU A 358 21.18 -11.35 -5.22
N LEU A 359 20.33 -11.09 -6.22
CA LEU A 359 19.44 -12.07 -6.85
C LEU A 359 20.13 -12.94 -7.89
N ASP A 360 21.41 -12.69 -8.21
CA ASP A 360 22.16 -13.52 -9.13
C ASP A 360 22.65 -14.79 -8.43
N GLY A 361 22.50 -15.93 -9.09
CA GLY A 361 22.93 -17.23 -8.57
C GLY A 361 22.18 -17.62 -7.29
N VAL A 362 20.92 -17.25 -7.15
CA VAL A 362 20.06 -17.69 -6.05
C VAL A 362 18.89 -18.52 -6.56
N THR A 363 18.47 -19.45 -5.72
CA THR A 363 17.22 -20.22 -5.87
C THR A 363 16.20 -19.74 -4.84
N VAL A 364 14.94 -19.53 -5.27
CA VAL A 364 13.83 -19.21 -4.38
C VAL A 364 13.46 -20.44 -3.56
N VAL A 365 13.58 -20.34 -2.24
CA VAL A 365 13.24 -21.40 -1.28
C VAL A 365 11.79 -21.25 -0.81
N ARG A 366 11.38 -20.02 -0.52
CA ARG A 366 10.01 -19.67 -0.13
C ARG A 366 9.58 -18.39 -0.86
N PRO A 367 8.68 -18.51 -1.86
CA PRO A 367 8.14 -17.32 -2.52
C PRO A 367 7.22 -16.54 -1.58
N PRO A 368 6.98 -15.25 -1.85
CA PRO A 368 6.03 -14.45 -1.09
C PRO A 368 4.63 -15.06 -1.17
N TRP A 369 4.01 -15.25 -0.02
CA TRP A 369 2.61 -15.65 0.07
C TRP A 369 1.80 -14.49 0.66
N CYS A 370 0.67 -14.16 0.01
CA CYS A 370 -0.22 -13.09 0.46
C CYS A 370 -1.53 -13.71 0.97
N PRO A 371 -1.95 -13.41 2.21
CA PRO A 371 -3.24 -13.86 2.74
C PRO A 371 -4.40 -13.16 2.02
N ASP A 372 -5.61 -13.68 2.21
CA ASP A 372 -6.82 -13.05 1.69
C ASP A 372 -7.02 -11.65 2.27
N ASN A 373 -7.11 -10.66 1.39
CA ASN A 373 -7.35 -9.26 1.74
C ASN A 373 -7.97 -8.54 0.53
N LEU A 374 -9.03 -7.75 0.73
CA LEU A 374 -9.71 -7.07 -0.37
C LEU A 374 -8.79 -6.11 -1.11
N THR A 375 -7.90 -5.46 -0.41
CA THR A 375 -7.17 -4.30 -0.91
C THR A 375 -5.66 -4.53 -0.97
N PHE A 376 -5.06 -5.17 0.05
CA PHE A 376 -3.62 -5.21 0.24
C PHE A 376 -3.03 -6.58 -0.05
N ARG A 377 -1.91 -6.60 -0.77
CA ARG A 377 -1.06 -7.77 -0.88
C ARG A 377 -0.05 -7.74 0.27
N MET A 378 -0.17 -8.66 1.22
CA MET A 378 0.59 -8.64 2.47
C MET A 378 1.57 -9.82 2.53
N PRO A 379 2.66 -9.84 1.74
CA PRO A 379 3.63 -10.94 1.78
C PRO A 379 4.21 -11.10 3.19
N ASP A 380 4.49 -12.34 3.55
CA ASP A 380 4.99 -12.72 4.88
C ASP A 380 6.48 -13.03 4.90
N ALA A 381 7.05 -13.43 3.77
CA ALA A 381 8.46 -13.77 3.61
C ALA A 381 8.87 -13.79 2.14
N PHE A 382 10.17 -13.71 1.87
CA PHE A 382 10.78 -14.03 0.58
C PHE A 382 12.16 -14.64 0.81
N VAL A 383 12.23 -15.98 0.88
CA VAL A 383 13.48 -16.69 1.25
C VAL A 383 14.19 -17.20 0.01
N VAL A 384 15.47 -16.90 -0.07
CA VAL A 384 16.37 -17.34 -1.14
C VAL A 384 17.62 -18.01 -0.55
N ARG A 385 18.30 -18.85 -1.34
CA ARG A 385 19.63 -19.42 -1.03
C ARG A 385 20.52 -19.35 -2.26
N ARG A 386 21.85 -19.46 -2.09
CA ARG A 386 22.76 -19.68 -3.22
C ARG A 386 22.42 -21.00 -3.93
N THR A 387 22.53 -20.98 -5.26
CA THR A 387 22.30 -22.13 -6.14
C THR A 387 23.40 -23.18 -5.95
#